data_17d0dacec3510f5d3f05479cdee9ff5b
#
_entry.id   17d0dacec3510f5d3f05479cdee9ff5b
#
_cell.length_a   1.000
_cell.length_b   1.000
_cell.length_c   1.000
_cell.angle_alpha   90.00
_cell.angle_beta   90.00
_cell.angle_gamma   90.00
#
_symmetry.space_group_name_H-M   'P 1'
#
loop_
_entity.id
_entity.type
_entity.pdbx_description
1 polymer ?
#
loop_
_entity_poly.entity_id
_entity_poly.type
_entity_poly.pdbx_seq_one_letter_code
_entity_poly.pdbx_strand_id
1 'polypeptide(L)'
;RVIRDNYRPNRSDWKLDLDAGDGIELDKEEMKEALENPGYEKEGIRLNSIPINGGYAFWIEDIRQHRAAYESLYELREELRDRNQFLKLEYQKEKERKQAEEKNRLYDLMQKQTAEQFQQIAGYVDQLEQCTDQREYHRLLGKILIVGSYLKRRKNLTLSALEGKELKEEELIQSLRESCSNLVFCEIQGQYYIETGKETLPAQLVLRAYDFFEQIVELLLKQGGSFFYRLTELNGVLRISVNLEGDCQTESLQEKYPLLHMEQEEEKEWFLALQLSEKGGNDEIF
;
A
#
# COMPACT_ATOMS: atom_id res chain seq x y z
N ARG A 1 -60.86 21.03 4.42
CA ARG A 1 -62.28 21.38 4.62
C ARG A 1 -62.56 21.25 6.13
N VAL A 2 -63.00 22.33 6.73
CA VAL A 2 -63.32 22.36 8.18
C VAL A 2 -64.82 22.03 8.32
N ILE A 3 -65.09 20.89 8.94
CA ILE A 3 -66.45 20.50 9.24
C ILE A 3 -66.76 21.02 10.64
N ARG A 4 -67.70 21.92 10.77
CA ARG A 4 -68.16 22.41 12.08
C ARG A 4 -69.38 21.64 12.46
N ASP A 5 -69.19 20.66 13.34
CA ASP A 5 -70.33 20.04 14.00
C ASP A 5 -70.27 20.32 15.50
N ASN A 6 -71.37 20.75 16.07
CA ASN A 6 -71.49 21.05 17.49
C ASN A 6 -71.63 19.78 18.28
N TYR A 7 -70.50 19.19 18.71
CA TYR A 7 -70.50 18.01 19.57
C TYR A 7 -71.08 18.31 20.92
N ARG A 8 -72.17 17.67 21.24
CA ARG A 8 -72.73 17.58 22.59
C ARG A 8 -72.58 16.12 23.07
N PRO A 9 -71.85 15.82 24.17
CA PRO A 9 -71.49 14.46 24.57
C PRO A 9 -72.64 13.55 24.95
N ASN A 10 -73.89 13.99 24.96
CA ASN A 10 -75.05 13.24 25.39
C ASN A 10 -76.05 12.85 24.28
N ARG A 11 -75.72 12.88 23.02
CA ARG A 11 -76.58 12.37 21.94
C ARG A 11 -76.16 11.01 21.49
N SER A 12 -77.12 10.08 21.39
CA SER A 12 -76.89 8.65 21.13
C SER A 12 -76.62 8.28 19.63
N ASP A 13 -76.78 9.21 18.73
CA ASP A 13 -76.64 8.92 17.30
C ASP A 13 -75.65 9.88 16.64
N TRP A 14 -74.46 9.39 16.41
CA TRP A 14 -73.42 10.09 15.66
C TRP A 14 -73.31 9.52 14.26
N LYS A 15 -73.71 10.27 13.26
CA LYS A 15 -73.23 10.11 11.88
C LYS A 15 -72.43 11.35 11.57
N LEU A 16 -71.13 11.23 11.40
CA LEU A 16 -70.32 12.22 10.71
C LEU A 16 -70.63 12.05 9.22
N ASP A 17 -71.59 12.78 8.70
CA ASP A 17 -71.86 12.82 7.28
C ASP A 17 -70.80 13.69 6.66
N LEU A 18 -69.69 13.06 6.31
CA LEU A 18 -68.59 13.68 5.54
C LEU A 18 -69.04 13.72 4.10
N ASP A 19 -69.56 14.83 3.65
CA ASP A 19 -70.01 15.18 2.30
C ASP A 19 -68.81 15.17 1.27
N ALA A 20 -68.05 14.13 1.29
CA ALA A 20 -66.97 13.88 0.37
C ALA A 20 -66.91 12.38 0.13
N GLY A 21 -67.60 11.91 -0.87
CA GLY A 21 -67.49 10.66 -1.63
C GLY A 21 -66.96 9.34 -1.05
N ASP A 22 -66.23 9.38 0.06
CA ASP A 22 -65.63 8.29 0.82
C ASP A 22 -66.06 8.46 2.29
N GLY A 23 -67.31 8.11 2.63
CA GLY A 23 -67.80 8.18 3.97
C GLY A 23 -67.08 7.19 4.88
N ILE A 24 -66.29 7.71 5.80
CA ILE A 24 -65.70 6.87 6.86
C ILE A 24 -66.70 6.83 8.02
N GLU A 25 -67.24 5.67 8.27
CA GLU A 25 -68.03 5.42 9.46
C GLU A 25 -67.08 5.12 10.64
N LEU A 26 -67.04 6.07 11.60
CA LEU A 26 -66.38 5.85 12.88
C LEU A 26 -67.38 5.40 13.91
N ASP A 27 -67.04 4.37 14.67
CA ASP A 27 -67.85 3.93 15.82
C ASP A 27 -67.62 4.87 17.02
N LYS A 28 -68.38 4.68 18.12
CA LYS A 28 -68.29 5.54 19.31
C LYS A 28 -66.96 5.46 20.03
N GLU A 29 -66.26 4.30 19.98
CA GLU A 29 -64.96 4.09 20.61
C GLU A 29 -63.87 4.73 19.79
N GLU A 30 -63.90 4.57 18.47
CA GLU A 30 -62.97 5.19 17.53
C GLU A 30 -63.07 6.74 17.56
N MET A 31 -64.29 7.25 17.69
CA MET A 31 -64.48 8.70 17.82
C MET A 31 -63.90 9.24 19.12
N LYS A 32 -64.02 8.47 20.21
CA LYS A 32 -63.44 8.84 21.48
C LYS A 32 -61.91 8.78 21.44
N GLU A 33 -61.34 7.79 20.77
CA GLU A 33 -59.93 7.66 20.57
C GLU A 33 -59.38 8.81 19.66
N ALA A 34 -60.10 9.19 18.61
CA ALA A 34 -59.73 10.31 17.77
C ALA A 34 -59.81 11.68 18.47
N LEU A 35 -60.64 11.77 19.52
CA LEU A 35 -60.67 12.96 20.37
C LEU A 35 -59.51 13.03 21.36
N GLU A 36 -59.09 11.90 21.90
CA GLU A 36 -58.00 11.77 22.87
C GLU A 36 -56.62 11.84 22.18
N ASN A 37 -56.52 11.31 20.95
CA ASN A 37 -55.30 11.26 20.12
C ASN A 37 -55.41 12.08 18.84
N PRO A 38 -54.97 13.35 18.83
CA PRO A 38 -54.92 14.13 17.63
C PRO A 38 -54.09 13.45 16.55
N GLY A 39 -54.66 13.18 15.36
CA GLY A 39 -53.99 12.47 14.28
C GLY A 39 -54.33 10.96 14.23
N TYR A 40 -55.52 10.56 14.69
CA TYR A 40 -56.02 9.21 14.53
C TYR A 40 -56.08 8.79 13.05
N GLU A 41 -55.50 7.62 12.76
CA GLU A 41 -55.37 7.10 11.38
C GLU A 41 -56.19 5.83 11.18
N LYS A 42 -57.10 5.86 10.18
CA LYS A 42 -57.86 4.68 9.76
C LYS A 42 -57.93 4.66 8.23
N GLU A 43 -57.63 3.51 7.61
CA GLU A 43 -57.74 3.26 6.16
C GLU A 43 -57.02 4.31 5.25
N GLY A 44 -55.92 4.85 5.72
CA GLY A 44 -55.14 5.86 4.94
C GLY A 44 -55.67 7.27 5.04
N ILE A 45 -56.52 7.52 6.02
CA ILE A 45 -57.04 8.85 6.33
C ILE A 45 -56.62 9.19 7.76
N ARG A 46 -56.18 10.44 7.96
CA ARG A 46 -55.86 10.97 9.27
C ARG A 46 -56.98 11.93 9.70
N LEU A 47 -57.57 11.63 10.86
CA LEU A 47 -58.53 12.49 11.48
C LEU A 47 -57.85 13.33 12.56
N ASN A 48 -57.87 14.62 12.36
CA ASN A 48 -57.35 15.58 13.31
C ASN A 48 -58.49 16.26 14.06
N SER A 49 -58.34 16.50 15.35
CA SER A 49 -59.31 17.18 16.19
C SER A 49 -58.66 18.31 16.98
N ILE A 50 -59.37 19.40 17.19
CA ILE A 50 -58.98 20.49 18.07
C ILE A 50 -60.17 20.97 18.86
N PRO A 51 -60.06 21.18 20.19
CA PRO A 51 -61.12 21.74 20.99
C PRO A 51 -61.38 23.20 20.62
N ILE A 52 -62.65 23.54 20.49
CA ILE A 52 -63.13 24.92 20.25
C ILE A 52 -64.16 25.29 21.29
N ASN A 53 -64.49 26.61 21.42
CA ASN A 53 -65.53 27.04 22.32
C ASN A 53 -66.87 26.39 21.97
N GLY A 54 -67.31 25.46 22.83
CA GLY A 54 -68.58 24.73 22.69
C GLY A 54 -68.54 23.41 21.97
N GLY A 55 -67.32 22.85 21.69
CA GLY A 55 -67.18 21.52 21.05
C GLY A 55 -65.79 21.23 20.50
N TYR A 56 -65.73 20.48 19.40
CA TYR A 56 -64.48 20.12 18.69
C TYR A 56 -64.62 20.43 17.22
N ALA A 57 -63.55 20.89 16.61
CA ALA A 57 -63.42 20.97 15.16
C ALA A 57 -62.60 19.77 14.66
N PHE A 58 -63.07 19.13 13.60
CA PHE A 58 -62.47 18.01 12.96
C PHE A 58 -62.06 18.37 11.52
N TRP A 59 -60.95 17.84 11.06
CA TRP A 59 -60.61 17.86 9.64
C TRP A 59 -59.93 16.55 9.25
N ILE A 60 -60.13 16.19 8.02
CA ILE A 60 -59.62 14.93 7.41
C ILE A 60 -58.49 15.26 6.47
N GLU A 61 -57.45 14.48 6.55
CA GLU A 61 -56.32 14.51 5.63
C GLU A 61 -56.17 13.14 4.97
N ASP A 62 -56.20 13.09 3.64
CA ASP A 62 -55.90 11.86 2.91
C ASP A 62 -54.37 11.66 2.90
N ILE A 63 -53.92 10.63 3.59
CA ILE A 63 -52.50 10.27 3.74
C ILE A 63 -52.06 9.07 2.90
N ARG A 64 -52.96 8.52 2.08
CA ARG A 64 -52.68 7.33 1.28
C ARG A 64 -51.49 7.51 0.35
N GLN A 65 -51.45 8.66 -0.35
CA GLN A 65 -50.32 8.99 -1.24
C GLN A 65 -49.00 9.18 -0.46
N HIS A 66 -49.07 9.85 0.69
CA HIS A 66 -47.91 10.05 1.55
C HIS A 66 -47.39 8.73 2.09
N ARG A 67 -48.28 7.84 2.53
CA ARG A 67 -47.91 6.53 3.05
C ARG A 67 -47.26 5.65 1.99
N ALA A 68 -47.84 5.59 0.78
CA ALA A 68 -47.23 4.88 -0.36
C ALA A 68 -45.85 5.47 -0.73
N ALA A 69 -45.71 6.79 -0.72
CA ALA A 69 -44.42 7.45 -0.94
C ALA A 69 -43.38 7.11 0.14
N TYR A 70 -43.78 7.07 1.42
CA TYR A 70 -42.90 6.69 2.51
C TYR A 70 -42.48 5.20 2.41
N GLU A 71 -43.39 4.32 2.08
CA GLU A 71 -43.09 2.88 1.85
C GLU A 71 -42.08 2.72 0.70
N SER A 72 -42.29 3.38 -0.43
CA SER A 72 -41.37 3.37 -1.57
C SER A 72 -40.00 3.95 -1.22
N LEU A 73 -39.95 5.04 -0.46
CA LEU A 73 -38.69 5.64 0.02
C LEU A 73 -37.95 4.72 0.99
N TYR A 74 -38.66 4.00 1.83
CA TYR A 74 -38.06 3.05 2.74
C TYR A 74 -37.44 1.86 1.99
N GLU A 75 -38.20 1.27 1.03
CA GLU A 75 -37.70 0.20 0.17
C GLU A 75 -36.45 0.64 -0.62
N LEU A 76 -36.52 1.81 -1.26
CA LEU A 76 -35.40 2.37 -2.00
C LEU A 76 -34.17 2.62 -1.12
N ARG A 77 -34.39 3.06 0.11
CA ARG A 77 -33.30 3.29 1.08
C ARG A 77 -32.62 1.97 1.46
N GLU A 78 -33.37 0.91 1.70
CA GLU A 78 -32.83 -0.42 2.00
C GLU A 78 -32.05 -0.97 0.80
N GLU A 79 -32.62 -0.87 -0.43
CA GLU A 79 -31.92 -1.28 -1.66
C GLU A 79 -30.58 -0.51 -1.83
N LEU A 80 -30.60 0.80 -1.65
CA LEU A 80 -29.39 1.62 -1.71
C LEU A 80 -28.36 1.24 -0.64
N ARG A 81 -28.81 0.88 0.55
CA ARG A 81 -27.94 0.44 1.63
C ARG A 81 -27.25 -0.88 1.29
N ASP A 82 -28.00 -1.84 0.80
CA ASP A 82 -27.48 -3.14 0.39
C ASP A 82 -26.49 -2.99 -0.77
N ARG A 83 -26.86 -2.20 -1.77
CA ARG A 83 -25.99 -1.90 -2.91
C ARG A 83 -24.69 -1.21 -2.49
N ASN A 84 -24.76 -0.26 -1.55
CA ASN A 84 -23.56 0.40 -1.01
C ASN A 84 -22.66 -0.58 -0.22
N GLN A 85 -23.24 -1.53 0.52
CA GLN A 85 -22.47 -2.56 1.19
C GLN A 85 -21.77 -3.49 0.18
N PHE A 86 -22.50 -3.92 -0.85
CA PHE A 86 -21.94 -4.74 -1.92
C PHE A 86 -20.78 -4.02 -2.63
N LEU A 87 -20.96 -2.75 -3.03
CA LEU A 87 -19.92 -1.96 -3.67
C LEU A 87 -18.68 -1.77 -2.78
N LYS A 88 -18.86 -1.61 -1.47
CA LYS A 88 -17.73 -1.54 -0.54
C LYS A 88 -16.94 -2.84 -0.50
N LEU A 89 -17.62 -3.98 -0.50
CA LEU A 89 -16.98 -5.30 -0.52
C LEU A 89 -16.25 -5.56 -1.84
N GLU A 90 -16.86 -5.20 -2.98
CA GLU A 90 -16.20 -5.28 -4.28
C GLU A 90 -14.94 -4.39 -4.34
N TYR A 91 -15.05 -3.15 -3.87
CA TYR A 91 -13.91 -2.24 -3.82
C TYR A 91 -12.76 -2.77 -2.96
N GLN A 92 -13.07 -3.37 -1.81
CA GLN A 92 -12.06 -3.98 -0.96
C GLN A 92 -11.37 -5.15 -1.65
N LYS A 93 -12.13 -6.07 -2.25
CA LYS A 93 -11.59 -7.21 -3.00
C LYS A 93 -10.73 -6.76 -4.18
N GLU A 94 -11.17 -5.75 -4.93
CA GLU A 94 -10.41 -5.22 -6.07
C GLU A 94 -9.11 -4.55 -5.60
N LYS A 95 -9.14 -3.84 -4.47
CA LYS A 95 -7.95 -3.25 -3.86
C LYS A 95 -6.95 -4.34 -3.43
N GLU A 96 -7.42 -5.38 -2.76
CA GLU A 96 -6.58 -6.51 -2.33
C GLU A 96 -5.98 -7.25 -3.54
N ARG A 97 -6.78 -7.45 -4.60
CA ARG A 97 -6.31 -8.07 -5.83
C ARG A 97 -5.20 -7.24 -6.49
N LYS A 98 -5.40 -5.93 -6.64
CA LYS A 98 -4.38 -5.03 -7.21
C LYS A 98 -3.10 -5.01 -6.38
N GLN A 99 -3.21 -4.99 -5.05
CA GLN A 99 -2.05 -5.07 -4.17
C GLN A 99 -1.29 -6.39 -4.33
N ALA A 100 -2.02 -7.52 -4.47
CA ALA A 100 -1.40 -8.83 -4.70
C ALA A 100 -0.73 -8.91 -6.07
N GLU A 101 -1.37 -8.39 -7.13
CA GLU A 101 -0.80 -8.31 -8.48
C GLU A 101 0.47 -7.46 -8.52
N GLU A 102 0.45 -6.29 -7.89
CA GLU A 102 1.61 -5.40 -7.75
C GLU A 102 2.75 -6.10 -7.02
N LYS A 103 2.45 -6.76 -5.90
CA LYS A 103 3.42 -7.53 -5.12
C LYS A 103 4.03 -8.68 -5.94
N ASN A 104 3.22 -9.41 -6.70
CA ASN A 104 3.71 -10.49 -7.57
C ASN A 104 4.61 -9.94 -8.68
N ARG A 105 4.20 -8.83 -9.33
CA ARG A 105 5.03 -8.16 -10.34
C ARG A 105 6.41 -7.77 -9.79
N LEU A 106 6.44 -7.25 -8.56
CA LEU A 106 7.69 -6.88 -7.91
C LEU A 106 8.56 -8.09 -7.60
N TYR A 107 7.97 -9.20 -7.14
CA TYR A 107 8.70 -10.46 -6.96
C TYR A 107 9.29 -10.96 -8.28
N ASP A 108 8.55 -10.90 -9.38
CA ASP A 108 9.03 -11.32 -10.69
C ASP A 108 10.21 -10.43 -11.16
N LEU A 109 10.12 -9.10 -10.95
CA LEU A 109 11.22 -8.19 -11.25
C LEU A 109 12.46 -8.48 -10.39
N MET A 110 12.28 -8.69 -9.08
CA MET A 110 13.38 -9.06 -8.19
C MET A 110 14.05 -10.37 -8.63
N GLN A 111 13.27 -11.37 -9.01
CA GLN A 111 13.79 -12.65 -9.49
C GLN A 111 14.59 -12.48 -10.79
N LYS A 112 14.11 -11.66 -11.73
CA LYS A 112 14.86 -11.36 -12.96
C LYS A 112 16.16 -10.63 -12.68
N GLN A 113 16.15 -9.63 -11.80
CA GLN A 113 17.33 -8.85 -11.45
C GLN A 113 18.40 -9.65 -10.70
N THR A 114 18.02 -10.71 -10.01
CA THR A 114 18.93 -11.58 -9.24
C THR A 114 19.23 -12.90 -9.92
N ALA A 115 18.76 -13.10 -11.16
CA ALA A 115 18.95 -14.35 -11.90
C ALA A 115 20.44 -14.66 -12.17
N GLU A 116 21.23 -13.64 -12.46
CA GLU A 116 22.69 -13.79 -12.67
C GLU A 116 23.38 -14.32 -11.42
N GLN A 117 23.06 -13.78 -10.23
CA GLN A 117 23.64 -14.21 -8.98
C GLN A 117 23.21 -15.63 -8.60
N PHE A 118 21.98 -16.02 -8.90
CA PHE A 118 21.55 -17.42 -8.72
C PHE A 118 22.30 -18.37 -9.63
N GLN A 119 22.57 -17.99 -10.89
CA GLN A 119 23.40 -18.79 -11.81
C GLN A 119 24.85 -18.86 -11.33
N GLN A 120 25.41 -17.79 -10.78
CA GLN A 120 26.74 -17.80 -10.19
C GLN A 120 26.82 -18.77 -9.01
N ILE A 121 25.83 -18.74 -8.09
CA ILE A 121 25.76 -19.68 -6.97
C ILE A 121 25.68 -21.12 -7.50
N ALA A 122 24.82 -21.40 -8.47
CA ALA A 122 24.72 -22.75 -9.06
C ALA A 122 26.06 -23.22 -9.63
N GLY A 123 26.75 -22.34 -10.39
CA GLY A 123 28.07 -22.64 -10.91
C GLY A 123 29.14 -22.89 -9.83
N TYR A 124 29.08 -22.16 -8.71
CA TYR A 124 29.97 -22.43 -7.57
C TYR A 124 29.65 -23.75 -6.85
N VAL A 125 28.38 -24.13 -6.75
CA VAL A 125 27.95 -25.42 -6.20
C VAL A 125 28.45 -26.58 -7.07
N ASP A 126 28.30 -26.49 -8.40
CA ASP A 126 28.80 -27.47 -9.35
C ASP A 126 30.33 -27.66 -9.25
N GLN A 127 31.07 -26.56 -9.08
CA GLN A 127 32.50 -26.57 -8.86
C GLN A 127 32.88 -27.23 -7.51
N LEU A 128 32.06 -26.95 -6.49
CA LEU A 128 32.28 -27.47 -5.13
C LEU A 128 32.11 -28.98 -5.07
N GLU A 129 31.17 -29.55 -5.83
CA GLU A 129 30.98 -31.00 -5.94
C GLU A 129 32.20 -31.73 -6.58
N GLN A 130 32.95 -31.01 -7.43
CA GLN A 130 34.13 -31.55 -8.13
C GLN A 130 35.45 -31.23 -7.43
N CYS A 131 35.39 -30.37 -6.39
CA CYS A 131 36.57 -29.84 -5.73
C CYS A 131 37.18 -30.89 -4.75
N THR A 132 38.48 -31.17 -4.91
CA THR A 132 39.23 -32.07 -4.01
C THR A 132 40.20 -31.31 -3.10
N ASP A 133 40.53 -30.07 -3.45
CA ASP A 133 41.42 -29.23 -2.65
C ASP A 133 40.66 -28.50 -1.54
N GLN A 134 41.10 -28.64 -0.29
CA GLN A 134 40.43 -28.07 0.86
C GLN A 134 40.46 -26.55 0.88
N ARG A 135 41.47 -25.88 0.35
CA ARG A 135 41.57 -24.43 0.29
C ARG A 135 40.57 -23.89 -0.72
N GLU A 136 40.54 -24.47 -1.91
CA GLU A 136 39.61 -24.08 -2.96
C GLU A 136 38.14 -24.36 -2.54
N TYR A 137 37.92 -25.47 -1.82
CA TYR A 137 36.62 -25.79 -1.23
C TYR A 137 36.12 -24.65 -0.30
N HIS A 138 36.96 -24.19 0.64
CA HIS A 138 36.60 -23.09 1.55
C HIS A 138 36.38 -21.78 0.80
N ARG A 139 37.18 -21.51 -0.25
CA ARG A 139 37.03 -20.32 -1.08
C ARG A 139 35.71 -20.32 -1.85
N LEU A 140 35.31 -21.46 -2.43
CA LEU A 140 34.01 -21.58 -3.11
C LEU A 140 32.83 -21.42 -2.16
N LEU A 141 32.92 -22.01 -0.95
CA LEU A 141 31.93 -21.76 0.10
C LEU A 141 31.85 -20.27 0.48
N GLY A 142 32.99 -19.58 0.58
CA GLY A 142 33.06 -18.16 0.82
C GLY A 142 32.36 -17.36 -0.27
N LYS A 143 32.59 -17.70 -1.55
CA LYS A 143 31.89 -17.06 -2.68
C LYS A 143 30.38 -17.26 -2.63
N ILE A 144 29.90 -18.46 -2.35
CA ILE A 144 28.47 -18.77 -2.17
C ILE A 144 27.88 -17.95 -1.03
N LEU A 145 28.59 -17.86 0.10
CA LEU A 145 28.16 -17.09 1.25
C LEU A 145 28.04 -15.60 0.92
N ILE A 146 28.99 -15.01 0.23
CA ILE A 146 29.01 -13.59 -0.15
C ILE A 146 27.83 -13.28 -1.06
N VAL A 147 27.69 -14.02 -2.19
CA VAL A 147 26.60 -13.80 -3.15
C VAL A 147 25.23 -14.08 -2.49
N GLY A 148 25.12 -15.11 -1.66
CA GLY A 148 23.90 -15.41 -0.91
C GLY A 148 23.52 -14.32 0.09
N SER A 149 24.51 -13.72 0.77
CA SER A 149 24.29 -12.58 1.67
C SER A 149 23.80 -11.34 0.92
N TYR A 150 24.38 -11.06 -0.24
CA TYR A 150 23.90 -9.99 -1.12
C TYR A 150 22.44 -10.20 -1.50
N LEU A 151 22.08 -11.38 -2.03
CA LEU A 151 20.70 -11.69 -2.41
C LEU A 151 19.71 -11.50 -1.25
N LYS A 152 20.08 -11.98 -0.07
CA LYS A 152 19.26 -11.82 1.14
C LYS A 152 19.08 -10.33 1.51
N ARG A 153 20.16 -9.55 1.53
CA ARG A 153 20.12 -8.14 1.92
C ARG A 153 19.42 -7.28 0.88
N ARG A 154 19.71 -7.50 -0.39
CA ARG A 154 19.03 -6.81 -1.47
C ARG A 154 17.51 -7.05 -1.44
N LYS A 155 17.10 -8.31 -1.21
CA LYS A 155 15.67 -8.63 -1.03
C LYS A 155 15.05 -7.88 0.15
N ASN A 156 15.74 -7.82 1.29
CA ASN A 156 15.24 -7.10 2.46
C ASN A 156 15.11 -5.60 2.19
N LEU A 157 16.14 -4.97 1.61
CA LEU A 157 16.10 -3.56 1.22
C LEU A 157 14.97 -3.28 0.24
N THR A 158 14.74 -4.16 -0.74
CA THR A 158 13.62 -4.01 -1.68
C THR A 158 12.27 -4.13 -0.98
N LEU A 159 12.09 -5.08 -0.05
CA LEU A 159 10.85 -5.20 0.72
C LEU A 159 10.60 -3.98 1.59
N SER A 160 11.62 -3.45 2.29
CA SER A 160 11.49 -2.22 3.06
C SER A 160 11.17 -1.02 2.15
N ALA A 161 11.73 -0.97 0.94
CA ALA A 161 11.44 0.05 -0.06
C ALA A 161 9.97 0.02 -0.56
N LEU A 162 9.32 -1.14 -0.52
CA LEU A 162 7.90 -1.29 -0.87
C LEU A 162 6.96 -0.77 0.23
N GLU A 163 7.41 -0.80 1.47
CA GLU A 163 6.66 -0.27 2.61
C GLU A 163 6.78 1.25 2.72
N GLY A 164 7.86 1.83 2.19
CA GLY A 164 8.13 3.27 2.20
C GLY A 164 8.98 3.71 1.01
N LYS A 165 8.89 5.00 0.65
CA LYS A 165 9.76 5.59 -0.40
C LYS A 165 11.17 5.87 0.09
N GLU A 166 11.41 5.81 1.39
CA GLU A 166 12.68 6.08 2.05
C GLU A 166 13.10 4.89 2.89
N LEU A 167 14.41 4.64 2.95
CA LEU A 167 15.06 3.65 3.79
C LEU A 167 15.95 4.35 4.81
N LYS A 168 16.10 3.75 5.99
CA LYS A 168 17.03 4.25 6.98
C LYS A 168 18.47 4.02 6.52
N GLU A 169 19.35 5.01 6.74
CA GLU A 169 20.79 4.86 6.48
C GLU A 169 21.38 3.64 7.18
N GLU A 170 20.91 3.35 8.40
CA GLU A 170 21.35 2.19 9.19
C GLU A 170 21.09 0.84 8.48
N GLU A 171 20.05 0.71 7.67
CA GLU A 171 19.78 -0.52 6.91
C GLU A 171 20.84 -0.76 5.83
N LEU A 172 21.30 0.31 5.17
CA LEU A 172 22.43 0.24 4.24
C LEU A 172 23.73 -0.11 4.96
N ILE A 173 24.01 0.57 6.07
CA ILE A 173 25.20 0.32 6.89
C ILE A 173 25.25 -1.15 7.34
N GLN A 174 24.13 -1.70 7.83
CA GLN A 174 24.05 -3.09 8.25
C GLN A 174 24.29 -4.04 7.07
N SER A 175 23.77 -3.72 5.88
CA SER A 175 23.95 -4.52 4.68
C SER A 175 25.41 -4.57 4.26
N LEU A 176 26.08 -3.43 4.22
CA LEU A 176 27.52 -3.33 3.90
C LEU A 176 28.39 -4.01 4.96
N ARG A 177 28.06 -3.87 6.25
CA ARG A 177 28.77 -4.52 7.35
C ARG A 177 28.74 -6.03 7.22
N GLU A 178 27.56 -6.65 6.93
CA GLU A 178 27.44 -8.09 6.74
C GLU A 178 28.23 -8.55 5.51
N SER A 179 28.13 -7.82 4.40
CA SER A 179 28.88 -8.14 3.18
C SER A 179 30.38 -8.05 3.42
N CYS A 180 30.90 -6.96 3.98
CA CYS A 180 32.32 -6.81 4.26
C CYS A 180 32.86 -7.87 5.24
N SER A 181 32.08 -8.25 6.26
CA SER A 181 32.52 -9.29 7.20
C SER A 181 32.65 -10.67 6.55
N ASN A 182 31.88 -10.97 5.51
CA ASN A 182 31.94 -12.22 4.77
C ASN A 182 33.12 -12.28 3.77
N LEU A 183 33.69 -11.14 3.35
CA LEU A 183 34.79 -11.07 2.40
C LEU A 183 36.07 -11.77 2.89
N VAL A 184 36.24 -11.85 4.20
CA VAL A 184 37.38 -12.53 4.85
C VAL A 184 37.51 -14.00 4.40
N PHE A 185 36.37 -14.66 4.08
CA PHE A 185 36.38 -16.05 3.59
C PHE A 185 37.02 -16.22 2.19
N CYS A 186 37.12 -15.11 1.44
CA CYS A 186 37.75 -15.09 0.12
C CYS A 186 39.06 -14.28 0.10
N GLU A 187 39.62 -13.98 1.28
CA GLU A 187 40.89 -13.22 1.44
C GLU A 187 40.80 -11.82 0.82
N ILE A 188 39.59 -11.22 0.72
CA ILE A 188 39.37 -9.85 0.24
C ILE A 188 39.27 -8.92 1.44
N GLN A 189 39.95 -7.79 1.39
CA GLN A 189 39.89 -6.75 2.42
C GLN A 189 38.96 -5.63 1.96
N GLY A 190 37.75 -5.56 2.53
CA GLY A 190 36.79 -4.52 2.25
C GLY A 190 36.56 -3.61 3.45
N GLN A 191 36.64 -2.31 3.21
CA GLN A 191 36.28 -1.28 4.20
C GLN A 191 35.26 -0.32 3.59
N TYR A 192 34.42 0.24 4.44
CA TYR A 192 33.42 1.22 4.01
C TYR A 192 33.33 2.37 5.01
N TYR A 193 32.94 3.54 4.48
CA TYR A 193 32.63 4.73 5.24
C TYR A 193 31.38 5.39 4.66
N ILE A 194 30.38 5.62 5.51
CA ILE A 194 29.11 6.27 5.14
C ILE A 194 28.92 7.51 5.99
N GLU A 195 28.69 8.63 5.34
CA GLU A 195 28.38 9.91 5.99
C GLU A 195 27.41 10.68 5.09
N THR A 196 26.11 10.48 5.30
CA THR A 196 25.10 11.22 4.54
C THR A 196 24.51 12.38 5.32
N GLY A 197 24.64 12.37 6.64
CA GLY A 197 24.04 13.38 7.52
C GLY A 197 22.52 13.33 7.56
N LYS A 198 21.91 12.26 7.04
CA LYS A 198 20.47 12.03 6.99
C LYS A 198 20.11 10.72 7.68
N GLU A 199 18.99 10.72 8.39
CA GLU A 199 18.45 9.51 9.01
C GLU A 199 17.83 8.56 7.97
N THR A 200 17.23 9.13 6.91
CA THR A 200 16.61 8.38 5.82
C THR A 200 17.11 8.87 4.46
N LEU A 201 17.14 7.95 3.50
CA LEU A 201 17.56 8.16 2.13
C LEU A 201 16.50 7.61 1.17
N PRO A 202 16.35 8.19 -0.03
CA PRO A 202 15.49 7.62 -1.06
C PRO A 202 15.81 6.16 -1.34
N ALA A 203 14.81 5.29 -1.26
CA ALA A 203 15.00 3.84 -1.35
C ALA A 203 15.69 3.40 -2.63
N GLN A 204 15.37 4.03 -3.76
CA GLN A 204 15.99 3.74 -5.06
C GLN A 204 17.49 4.04 -5.06
N LEU A 205 17.91 5.14 -4.43
CA LEU A 205 19.32 5.49 -4.34
C LEU A 205 20.08 4.52 -3.46
N VAL A 206 19.47 4.08 -2.35
CA VAL A 206 20.05 3.06 -1.45
C VAL A 206 20.26 1.73 -2.19
N LEU A 207 19.24 1.25 -2.92
CA LEU A 207 19.33 0.03 -3.71
C LEU A 207 20.43 0.13 -4.78
N ARG A 208 20.49 1.22 -5.53
CA ARG A 208 21.53 1.45 -6.56
C ARG A 208 22.93 1.54 -5.96
N ALA A 209 23.06 2.17 -4.79
CA ALA A 209 24.34 2.24 -4.09
C ALA A 209 24.81 0.86 -3.61
N TYR A 210 23.88 0.03 -3.13
CA TYR A 210 24.17 -1.33 -2.71
C TYR A 210 24.46 -2.27 -3.89
N ASP A 211 23.74 -2.13 -5.00
CA ASP A 211 24.01 -2.87 -6.25
C ASP A 211 25.38 -2.51 -6.83
N PHE A 212 25.78 -1.24 -6.77
CA PHE A 212 27.13 -0.81 -7.18
C PHE A 212 28.22 -1.40 -6.27
N PHE A 213 28.02 -1.42 -4.96
CA PHE A 213 28.92 -2.07 -4.02
C PHE A 213 29.11 -3.55 -4.38
N GLU A 214 28.04 -4.28 -4.71
CA GLU A 214 28.12 -5.68 -5.11
C GLU A 214 28.91 -5.89 -6.39
N GLN A 215 28.81 -4.98 -7.37
CA GLN A 215 29.63 -5.07 -8.58
C GLN A 215 31.12 -4.95 -8.27
N ILE A 216 31.51 -4.14 -7.28
CA ILE A 216 32.89 -4.08 -6.80
C ILE A 216 33.31 -5.41 -6.15
N VAL A 217 32.42 -5.98 -5.33
CA VAL A 217 32.69 -7.28 -4.69
C VAL A 217 32.79 -8.39 -5.74
N GLU A 218 31.88 -8.46 -6.72
CA GLU A 218 31.93 -9.46 -7.81
C GLU A 218 33.25 -9.37 -8.62
N LEU A 219 33.75 -8.16 -8.84
CA LEU A 219 35.01 -7.95 -9.52
C LEU A 219 36.18 -8.58 -8.72
N LEU A 220 36.23 -8.31 -7.43
CA LEU A 220 37.28 -8.82 -6.53
C LEU A 220 37.17 -10.32 -6.25
N LEU A 221 35.95 -10.90 -6.27
CA LEU A 221 35.77 -12.35 -6.16
C LEU A 221 36.46 -13.17 -7.26
N LYS A 222 36.69 -12.53 -8.41
CA LYS A 222 37.42 -13.17 -9.53
C LYS A 222 38.93 -13.09 -9.38
N GLN A 223 39.43 -12.01 -8.81
CA GLN A 223 40.84 -11.64 -8.91
C GLN A 223 41.54 -11.44 -7.56
N GLY A 224 40.75 -11.23 -6.49
CA GLY A 224 41.30 -10.86 -5.17
C GLY A 224 41.59 -9.37 -5.10
N GLY A 225 42.03 -8.90 -3.94
CA GLY A 225 42.42 -7.50 -3.73
C GLY A 225 41.80 -6.86 -2.51
N SER A 226 41.84 -5.53 -2.49
CA SER A 226 41.24 -4.74 -1.41
C SER A 226 40.44 -3.56 -1.95
N PHE A 227 39.54 -3.02 -1.14
CA PHE A 227 38.81 -1.79 -1.50
C PHE A 227 38.44 -0.96 -0.28
N PHE A 228 38.31 0.34 -0.53
CA PHE A 228 37.70 1.29 0.40
C PHE A 228 36.53 1.98 -0.28
N TYR A 229 35.31 1.69 0.20
CA TYR A 229 34.05 2.23 -0.33
C TYR A 229 33.61 3.41 0.52
N ARG A 230 33.50 4.59 -0.06
CA ARG A 230 33.01 5.78 0.62
C ARG A 230 31.73 6.28 -0.01
N LEU A 231 30.71 6.53 0.81
CA LEU A 231 29.43 7.09 0.38
C LEU A 231 29.13 8.36 1.20
N THR A 232 28.87 9.46 0.48
CA THR A 232 28.49 10.74 1.06
C THR A 232 27.26 11.29 0.34
N GLU A 233 26.51 12.17 0.98
CA GLU A 233 25.36 12.85 0.37
C GLU A 233 25.64 14.35 0.29
N LEU A 234 25.32 14.95 -0.85
CA LEU A 234 25.35 16.39 -1.01
C LEU A 234 24.22 16.86 -1.93
N ASN A 235 23.34 17.71 -1.42
CA ASN A 235 22.23 18.32 -2.17
C ASN A 235 21.28 17.30 -2.86
N GLY A 236 20.99 16.17 -2.20
CA GLY A 236 20.12 15.12 -2.75
C GLY A 236 20.83 14.18 -3.73
N VAL A 237 22.15 14.29 -3.89
CA VAL A 237 22.96 13.40 -4.73
C VAL A 237 23.84 12.53 -3.85
N LEU A 238 23.73 11.22 -3.96
CA LEU A 238 24.68 10.30 -3.34
C LEU A 238 25.96 10.25 -4.17
N ARG A 239 27.08 10.49 -3.53
CA ARG A 239 28.41 10.40 -4.13
C ARG A 239 29.11 9.19 -3.57
N ILE A 240 29.50 8.29 -4.45
CA ILE A 240 30.26 7.10 -4.12
C ILE A 240 31.65 7.27 -4.67
N SER A 241 32.65 7.02 -3.84
CA SER A 241 34.04 6.87 -4.29
C SER A 241 34.59 5.55 -3.78
N VAL A 242 35.38 4.87 -4.63
CA VAL A 242 35.97 3.59 -4.29
C VAL A 242 37.43 3.63 -4.70
N ASN A 243 38.32 3.39 -3.73
CA ASN A 243 39.71 3.07 -3.99
C ASN A 243 39.81 1.56 -4.05
N LEU A 244 40.32 1.01 -5.12
CA LEU A 244 40.38 -0.41 -5.41
C LEU A 244 41.79 -0.82 -5.71
N GLU A 245 42.28 -1.86 -5.04
CA GLU A 245 43.57 -2.46 -5.28
C GLU A 245 43.38 -3.87 -5.82
N GLY A 246 43.84 -4.13 -7.04
CA GLY A 246 43.70 -5.43 -7.68
C GLY A 246 43.89 -5.35 -9.20
N ASP A 247 44.01 -6.50 -9.82
CA ASP A 247 44.20 -6.64 -11.28
C ASP A 247 42.81 -6.61 -11.95
N CYS A 248 42.16 -5.44 -11.99
CA CYS A 248 40.75 -5.32 -12.26
C CYS A 248 40.46 -5.06 -13.73
N GLN A 249 39.65 -5.94 -14.35
CA GLN A 249 39.03 -5.65 -15.65
C GLN A 249 37.79 -4.77 -15.44
N THR A 250 38.01 -3.45 -15.47
CA THR A 250 36.97 -2.45 -15.13
C THR A 250 36.02 -2.16 -16.29
N GLU A 251 36.26 -2.70 -17.47
CA GLU A 251 35.45 -2.45 -18.68
C GLU A 251 33.99 -2.83 -18.50
N SER A 252 33.72 -3.94 -17.82
CA SER A 252 32.35 -4.41 -17.52
C SER A 252 31.56 -3.47 -16.58
N LEU A 253 32.27 -2.72 -15.72
CA LEU A 253 31.63 -1.72 -14.85
C LEU A 253 31.22 -0.49 -15.66
N GLN A 254 32.02 -0.06 -16.63
CA GLN A 254 31.71 1.10 -17.44
C GLN A 254 30.51 0.88 -18.36
N GLU A 255 30.32 -0.36 -18.84
CA GLU A 255 29.13 -0.73 -19.60
C GLU A 255 27.84 -0.65 -18.76
N LYS A 256 27.90 -1.13 -17.50
CA LYS A 256 26.76 -1.08 -16.57
C LYS A 256 26.50 0.33 -16.01
N TYR A 257 27.56 1.12 -15.84
CA TYR A 257 27.50 2.47 -15.26
C TYR A 257 28.15 3.50 -16.19
N PRO A 258 27.44 4.00 -17.21
CA PRO A 258 28.01 4.93 -18.18
C PRO A 258 28.53 6.26 -17.61
N LEU A 259 28.03 6.65 -16.42
CA LEU A 259 28.44 7.87 -15.71
C LEU A 259 29.56 7.60 -14.68
N LEU A 260 30.10 6.40 -14.63
CA LEU A 260 31.20 6.06 -13.74
C LEU A 260 32.48 6.72 -14.24
N HIS A 261 33.08 7.54 -13.39
CA HIS A 261 34.44 8.03 -13.61
C HIS A 261 35.42 7.01 -13.06
N MET A 262 36.42 6.65 -13.88
CA MET A 262 37.45 5.68 -13.51
C MET A 262 38.81 6.27 -13.86
N GLU A 263 39.74 6.21 -12.93
CA GLU A 263 41.12 6.65 -13.09
C GLU A 263 42.05 5.59 -12.50
N GLN A 264 43.07 5.21 -13.27
CA GLN A 264 44.10 4.32 -12.79
C GLN A 264 45.23 5.18 -12.19
N GLU A 265 45.43 5.11 -10.87
CA GLU A 265 46.45 5.89 -10.17
C GLU A 265 47.83 5.23 -10.24
N GLU A 266 47.88 3.89 -10.02
CA GLU A 266 49.11 3.08 -10.14
C GLU A 266 48.79 1.76 -10.85
N GLU A 267 49.80 0.89 -11.08
CA GLU A 267 49.67 -0.35 -11.89
C GLU A 267 48.51 -1.27 -11.49
N LYS A 268 48.08 -1.22 -10.20
CA LYS A 268 46.98 -2.03 -9.67
C LYS A 268 46.03 -1.23 -8.80
N GLU A 269 46.14 0.09 -8.82
CA GLU A 269 45.30 0.97 -8.01
C GLU A 269 44.37 1.77 -8.90
N TRP A 270 43.09 1.69 -8.59
CA TRP A 270 42.01 2.34 -9.31
C TRP A 270 41.19 3.24 -8.40
N PHE A 271 40.90 4.43 -8.86
CA PHE A 271 39.91 5.31 -8.26
C PHE A 271 38.64 5.30 -9.11
N LEU A 272 37.50 5.01 -8.45
CA LEU A 272 36.18 4.98 -9.08
C LEU A 272 35.31 6.03 -8.40
N ALA A 273 34.56 6.82 -9.20
CA ALA A 273 33.60 7.79 -8.67
C ALA A 273 32.27 7.73 -9.42
N LEU A 274 31.18 7.59 -8.67
CA LEU A 274 29.82 7.51 -9.19
C LEU A 274 28.90 8.47 -8.44
N GLN A 275 28.05 9.18 -9.20
CA GLN A 275 27.01 10.04 -8.64
C GLN A 275 25.64 9.47 -8.95
N LEU A 276 24.82 9.30 -7.92
CA LEU A 276 23.45 8.80 -8.01
C LEU A 276 22.49 9.91 -7.62
N SER A 277 21.54 10.24 -8.50
CA SER A 277 20.47 11.20 -8.24
C SER A 277 19.11 10.61 -8.63
N GLU A 278 18.03 11.10 -8.01
CA GLU A 278 16.67 10.67 -8.37
C GLU A 278 16.28 11.03 -9.80
N LYS A 279 16.89 12.09 -10.37
CA LYS A 279 16.58 12.60 -11.71
C LYS A 279 17.41 11.98 -12.84
N GLY A 280 18.34 11.10 -12.55
CA GLY A 280 19.33 10.58 -13.50
C GLY A 280 19.24 9.10 -13.81
N GLY A 281 18.12 8.44 -13.53
CA GLY A 281 17.90 7.04 -13.89
C GLY A 281 16.93 6.94 -15.07
N ASN A 282 17.33 6.25 -16.15
CA ASN A 282 16.36 5.67 -17.07
C ASN A 282 15.44 4.78 -16.24
N ASP A 283 14.16 5.13 -16.26
CA ASP A 283 13.07 4.50 -15.53
C ASP A 283 12.80 3.08 -16.04
N GLU A 284 13.47 2.09 -15.48
CA GLU A 284 13.07 0.69 -15.61
C GLU A 284 13.37 -0.14 -14.36
N ILE A 285 13.32 0.45 -13.16
CA ILE A 285 13.49 -0.33 -11.91
C ILE A 285 12.30 -0.13 -10.95
N PHE A 286 11.11 0.16 -11.50
CA PHE A 286 9.85 -0.14 -10.76
C PHE A 286 8.71 -0.36 -11.73
#